data_bd172907d821faeb41a0df1871a60034
#
_entry.id   bd172907d821faeb41a0df1871a60034
#
_cell.length_a   1.000
_cell.length_b   1.000
_cell.length_c   1.000
_cell.angle_alpha   90.00
_cell.angle_beta   90.00
_cell.angle_gamma   90.00
#
_symmetry.space_group_name_H-M   'P 1'
#
loop_
_entity.id
_entity.type
_entity.pdbx_description
1 polymer ?
#
loop_
_entity_poly.entity_id
_entity_poly.type
_entity_poly.pdbx_seq_one_letter_code
_entity_poly.pdbx_strand_id
1 'polypeptide(L)'
;MQQVFFQETEFLNSVIDYNHKIEAENLCLDIAYGTDKNFLFGCGISIASILKYNEGNQLCFHIFTDYFGDDDRKYFDALARQYKTRIKIYLINGDRLRSLPCTKNWTHAIYFRFVIADYFFNKAPKVLYLDADIICQGTIEPLINYTFSEHTVAMVVTEGQKDWWAKRAHSLGVAGIANGYFNSGFY
;
A
#
# COMPACT_ATOMS: atom_id res chain seq x y z
N MET A 1 15.58 19.97 -6.05
CA MET A 1 15.93 18.67 -5.44
C MET A 1 14.84 18.35 -4.44
N GLN A 2 13.98 17.37 -4.73
CA GLN A 2 12.88 16.99 -3.82
C GLN A 2 13.49 16.21 -2.65
N GLN A 3 13.16 16.61 -1.45
CA GLN A 3 13.77 16.04 -0.24
C GLN A 3 13.00 14.73 0.07
N VAL A 4 13.69 13.60 0.04
CA VAL A 4 13.16 12.31 0.54
C VAL A 4 13.15 12.38 2.06
N PHE A 5 11.98 12.19 2.67
CA PHE A 5 11.81 12.27 4.13
C PHE A 5 12.26 10.99 4.85
N PHE A 6 12.12 9.83 4.19
CA PHE A 6 12.43 8.52 4.75
C PHE A 6 13.53 7.85 3.93
N GLN A 7 14.77 7.89 4.43
CA GLN A 7 15.89 7.20 3.78
C GLN A 7 15.79 5.70 4.02
N GLU A 8 15.94 4.87 2.98
CA GLU A 8 15.85 3.41 3.07
C GLU A 8 16.74 2.82 4.16
N THR A 9 17.97 3.29 4.27
CA THR A 9 18.95 2.83 5.27
C THR A 9 18.51 3.07 6.71
N GLU A 10 17.56 3.96 6.93
CA GLU A 10 17.06 4.32 8.24
C GLU A 10 15.79 3.56 8.62
N PHE A 11 15.00 3.16 7.63
CA PHE A 11 13.68 2.58 7.83
C PHE A 11 13.58 1.11 7.45
N LEU A 12 14.48 0.61 6.59
CA LEU A 12 14.46 -0.79 6.17
C LEU A 12 15.49 -1.62 6.93
N ASN A 13 15.02 -2.59 7.71
CA ASN A 13 15.87 -3.59 8.35
C ASN A 13 16.25 -4.70 7.37
N SER A 14 15.30 -5.21 6.60
CA SER A 14 15.52 -6.26 5.61
C SER A 14 14.38 -6.34 4.60
N VAL A 15 14.66 -7.01 3.47
CA VAL A 15 13.67 -7.33 2.43
C VAL A 15 13.68 -8.82 2.18
N ILE A 16 12.50 -9.45 2.17
CA ILE A 16 12.30 -10.84 1.78
C ILE A 16 11.57 -10.82 0.44
N ASP A 17 12.01 -11.61 -0.53
CA ASP A 17 11.48 -11.60 -1.90
C ASP A 17 11.05 -13.02 -2.30
N TYR A 18 9.75 -13.24 -2.34
CA TYR A 18 9.14 -14.45 -2.87
C TYR A 18 8.81 -14.24 -4.35
N ASN A 19 9.76 -14.60 -5.21
CA ASN A 19 9.61 -14.42 -6.66
C ASN A 19 9.31 -15.75 -7.35
N HIS A 20 8.04 -15.98 -7.64
CA HIS A 20 7.55 -17.15 -8.39
C HIS A 20 6.92 -16.74 -9.73
N LYS A 21 7.20 -15.52 -10.20
CA LYS A 21 6.73 -15.08 -11.53
C LYS A 21 7.25 -15.96 -12.64
N ILE A 22 6.40 -16.22 -13.60
CA ILE A 22 6.83 -16.67 -14.94
C ILE A 22 7.27 -15.41 -15.67
N GLU A 23 8.49 -15.41 -16.23
CA GLU A 23 9.01 -14.28 -17.00
C GLU A 23 8.02 -13.91 -18.11
N ALA A 24 7.55 -12.67 -18.11
CA ALA A 24 6.76 -12.08 -19.17
C ALA A 24 7.17 -10.61 -19.31
N GLU A 25 7.28 -10.16 -20.55
CA GLU A 25 7.71 -8.80 -20.93
C GLU A 25 6.68 -7.70 -20.61
N ASN A 26 5.57 -8.01 -19.95
CA ASN A 26 4.45 -7.10 -19.76
C ASN A 26 4.64 -6.17 -18.54
N LEU A 27 4.06 -4.96 -18.65
CA LEU A 27 3.98 -3.98 -17.57
C LEU A 27 3.45 -4.63 -16.29
N CYS A 28 4.19 -4.48 -15.21
CA CYS A 28 3.80 -4.93 -13.88
C CYS A 28 3.16 -3.75 -13.12
N LEU A 29 1.98 -3.97 -12.52
CA LEU A 29 1.46 -3.04 -11.54
C LEU A 29 2.02 -3.40 -10.17
N ASP A 30 2.70 -2.44 -9.56
CA ASP A 30 3.13 -2.53 -8.16
C ASP A 30 1.96 -2.17 -7.24
N ILE A 31 1.66 -3.07 -6.29
CA ILE A 31 0.59 -2.89 -5.30
C ILE A 31 1.22 -2.92 -3.92
N ALA A 32 1.03 -1.87 -3.13
CA ALA A 32 1.69 -1.71 -1.84
C ALA A 32 0.71 -1.69 -0.68
N TYR A 33 1.11 -2.29 0.43
CA TYR A 33 0.39 -2.36 1.70
C TYR A 33 1.28 -1.88 2.84
N GLY A 34 0.71 -1.09 3.75
CA GLY A 34 1.30 -0.79 5.05
C GLY A 34 0.49 -1.48 6.13
N THR A 35 1.07 -2.43 6.87
CA THR A 35 0.33 -3.24 7.83
C THR A 35 1.16 -3.62 9.06
N ASP A 36 0.50 -3.88 10.18
CA ASP A 36 1.11 -4.46 11.37
C ASP A 36 0.83 -5.97 11.48
N LYS A 37 1.38 -6.59 12.52
CA LYS A 37 1.21 -8.02 12.82
C LYS A 37 -0.26 -8.47 12.78
N ASN A 38 -1.19 -7.64 13.26
CA ASN A 38 -2.58 -8.05 13.45
C ASN A 38 -3.33 -8.18 12.11
N PHE A 39 -2.89 -7.44 11.10
CA PHE A 39 -3.52 -7.40 9.79
C PHE A 39 -2.73 -8.13 8.69
N LEU A 40 -1.60 -8.79 8.99
CA LEU A 40 -0.85 -9.56 7.99
C LEU A 40 -1.70 -10.65 7.32
N PHE A 41 -2.50 -11.37 8.10
CA PHE A 41 -3.42 -12.37 7.54
C PHE A 41 -4.47 -11.72 6.62
N GLY A 42 -5.06 -10.61 7.05
CA GLY A 42 -5.99 -9.82 6.22
C GLY A 42 -5.36 -9.33 4.92
N CYS A 43 -4.11 -8.84 5.00
CA CYS A 43 -3.32 -8.47 3.82
C CYS A 43 -3.18 -9.63 2.82
N GLY A 44 -2.88 -10.84 3.31
CA GLY A 44 -2.82 -12.03 2.47
C GLY A 44 -4.16 -12.37 1.81
N ILE A 45 -5.28 -12.21 2.52
CA ILE A 45 -6.63 -12.38 1.96
C ILE A 45 -6.91 -11.32 0.87
N SER A 46 -6.52 -10.06 1.11
CA SER A 46 -6.62 -8.99 0.12
C SER A 46 -5.88 -9.35 -1.16
N ILE A 47 -4.61 -9.76 -1.06
CA ILE A 47 -3.77 -10.20 -2.18
C ILE A 47 -4.42 -11.38 -2.92
N ALA A 48 -4.86 -12.40 -2.20
CA ALA A 48 -5.52 -13.57 -2.79
C ALA A 48 -6.79 -13.18 -3.57
N SER A 49 -7.57 -12.22 -3.04
CA SER A 49 -8.78 -11.72 -3.71
C SER A 49 -8.45 -10.99 -5.02
N ILE A 50 -7.37 -10.20 -5.05
CA ILE A 50 -6.92 -9.53 -6.27
C ILE A 50 -6.47 -10.57 -7.30
N LEU A 51 -5.61 -11.49 -6.89
CA LEU A 51 -5.07 -12.53 -7.77
C LEU A 51 -6.17 -13.41 -8.38
N LYS A 52 -7.21 -13.73 -7.59
CA LYS A 52 -8.35 -14.52 -8.06
C LYS A 52 -9.12 -13.89 -9.23
N TYR A 53 -9.29 -12.58 -9.21
CA TYR A 53 -10.05 -11.86 -10.26
C TYR A 53 -9.17 -11.29 -11.37
N ASN A 54 -7.85 -11.43 -11.25
CA ASN A 54 -6.89 -10.80 -12.18
C ASN A 54 -5.82 -11.79 -12.63
N GLU A 55 -6.20 -13.05 -12.84
CA GLU A 55 -5.32 -14.09 -13.36
C GLU A 55 -4.73 -13.66 -14.72
N GLY A 56 -3.44 -13.91 -14.89
CA GLY A 56 -2.70 -13.54 -16.10
C GLY A 56 -2.17 -12.11 -16.12
N ASN A 57 -2.61 -11.24 -15.22
CA ASN A 57 -2.03 -9.91 -15.07
C ASN A 57 -0.69 -9.96 -14.33
N GLN A 58 0.26 -9.15 -14.76
CA GLN A 58 1.56 -9.04 -14.10
C GLN A 58 1.44 -8.10 -12.89
N LEU A 59 1.33 -8.68 -11.70
CA LEU A 59 1.22 -7.95 -10.44
C LEU A 59 2.44 -8.22 -9.56
N CYS A 60 2.87 -7.21 -8.81
CA CYS A 60 3.91 -7.33 -7.80
C CYS A 60 3.39 -6.72 -6.50
N PHE A 61 3.43 -7.48 -5.42
CA PHE A 61 2.92 -7.05 -4.13
C PHE A 61 4.06 -6.67 -3.20
N HIS A 62 3.92 -5.54 -2.51
CA HIS A 62 4.91 -4.95 -1.62
C HIS A 62 4.28 -4.72 -0.26
N ILE A 63 4.72 -5.44 0.76
CA ILE A 63 4.15 -5.39 2.10
C ILE A 63 5.18 -4.76 3.03
N PHE A 64 4.87 -3.59 3.57
CA PHE A 64 5.66 -2.87 4.53
C PHE A 64 5.10 -3.14 5.92
N THR A 65 5.90 -3.78 6.78
CA THR A 65 5.46 -4.22 8.10
C THR A 65 6.61 -4.17 9.11
N ASP A 66 6.29 -4.00 10.39
CA ASP A 66 7.26 -4.04 11.48
C ASP A 66 7.44 -5.43 12.09
N TYR A 67 6.66 -6.41 11.62
CA TYR A 67 6.71 -7.79 12.08
C TYR A 67 6.49 -8.78 10.95
N PHE A 68 7.28 -9.88 10.94
CA PHE A 68 7.08 -10.99 10.00
C PHE A 68 7.63 -12.29 10.59
N GLY A 69 6.73 -13.17 11.05
CA GLY A 69 7.06 -14.43 11.72
C GLY A 69 7.20 -15.62 10.76
N ASP A 70 7.52 -16.80 11.32
CA ASP A 70 7.76 -18.00 10.52
C ASP A 70 6.50 -18.55 9.83
N ASP A 71 5.34 -18.40 10.46
CA ASP A 71 4.07 -18.81 9.84
C ASP A 71 3.65 -17.86 8.72
N ASP A 72 3.90 -16.57 8.89
CA ASP A 72 3.70 -15.59 7.82
C ASP A 72 4.59 -15.89 6.62
N ARG A 73 5.86 -16.27 6.86
CA ARG A 73 6.81 -16.67 5.79
C ARG A 73 6.27 -17.81 4.95
N LYS A 74 5.79 -18.89 5.60
CA LYS A 74 5.22 -20.05 4.91
C LYS A 74 3.96 -19.67 4.11
N TYR A 75 3.11 -18.85 4.72
CA TYR A 75 1.86 -18.43 4.11
C TYR A 75 2.08 -17.58 2.85
N PHE A 76 2.92 -16.56 2.93
CA PHE A 76 3.18 -15.66 1.79
C PHE A 76 4.01 -16.32 0.68
N ASP A 77 4.96 -17.23 1.01
CA ASP A 77 5.65 -18.03 -0.01
C ASP A 77 4.67 -18.96 -0.73
N ALA A 78 3.79 -19.67 0.00
CA ALA A 78 2.77 -20.52 -0.59
C ALA A 78 1.82 -19.73 -1.50
N LEU A 79 1.38 -18.56 -1.07
CA LEU A 79 0.52 -17.67 -1.85
C LEU A 79 1.21 -17.22 -3.14
N ALA A 80 2.46 -16.76 -3.05
CA ALA A 80 3.24 -16.32 -4.21
C ALA A 80 3.45 -17.46 -5.21
N ARG A 81 3.71 -18.68 -4.72
CA ARG A 81 3.89 -19.89 -5.52
C ARG A 81 2.59 -20.34 -6.21
N GLN A 82 1.48 -20.37 -5.47
CA GLN A 82 0.17 -20.79 -5.98
C GLN A 82 -0.27 -19.94 -7.16
N TYR A 83 -0.11 -18.63 -7.07
CA TYR A 83 -0.55 -17.68 -8.10
C TYR A 83 0.57 -17.24 -9.05
N LYS A 84 1.78 -17.82 -8.94
CA LYS A 84 2.92 -17.50 -9.81
C LYS A 84 3.20 -15.99 -9.86
N THR A 85 3.16 -15.35 -8.70
CA THR A 85 3.33 -13.90 -8.53
C THR A 85 4.59 -13.57 -7.73
N ARG A 86 4.86 -12.29 -7.54
CA ARG A 86 5.95 -11.81 -6.71
C ARG A 86 5.40 -11.07 -5.49
N ILE A 87 5.84 -11.46 -4.30
CA ILE A 87 5.49 -10.81 -3.04
C ILE A 87 6.78 -10.42 -2.33
N LYS A 88 6.95 -9.13 -2.07
CA LYS A 88 8.08 -8.59 -1.32
C LYS A 88 7.64 -8.09 0.04
N ILE A 89 8.34 -8.52 1.07
CA ILE A 89 8.12 -8.08 2.45
C ILE A 89 9.25 -7.15 2.84
N TYR A 90 8.91 -5.95 3.24
CA TYR A 90 9.82 -4.92 3.72
C TYR A 90 9.68 -4.80 5.23
N LEU A 91 10.67 -5.30 5.98
CA LEU A 91 10.68 -5.16 7.43
C LEU A 91 11.14 -3.75 7.80
N ILE A 92 10.21 -3.00 8.36
CA ILE A 92 10.42 -1.59 8.73
C ILE A 92 10.91 -1.49 10.17
N ASN A 93 11.88 -0.59 10.38
CA ASN A 93 12.20 -0.08 11.70
C ASN A 93 11.16 1.00 12.07
N GLY A 94 10.15 0.62 12.85
CA GLY A 94 9.09 1.53 13.31
C GLY A 94 9.49 2.50 14.42
N ASP A 95 10.71 2.42 14.97
CA ASP A 95 11.10 3.20 16.15
C ASP A 95 10.98 4.72 15.94
N ARG A 96 11.31 5.20 14.75
CA ARG A 96 11.18 6.64 14.40
C ARG A 96 9.73 7.11 14.30
N LEU A 97 8.79 6.19 14.09
CA LEU A 97 7.37 6.50 13.99
C LEU A 97 6.68 6.47 15.35
N ARG A 98 7.34 5.94 16.39
CA ARG A 98 6.75 5.81 17.74
C ARG A 98 6.39 7.13 18.41
N SER A 99 7.02 8.23 18.01
CA SER A 99 6.70 9.58 18.50
C SER A 99 5.42 10.16 17.89
N LEU A 100 4.92 9.56 16.81
CA LEU A 100 3.72 10.02 16.13
C LEU A 100 2.45 9.57 16.88
N PRO A 101 1.36 10.36 16.83
CA PRO A 101 0.11 10.00 17.48
C PRO A 101 -0.46 8.69 16.97
N CYS A 102 -0.85 7.80 17.88
CA CYS A 102 -1.60 6.58 17.54
C CYS A 102 -2.80 6.41 18.46
N THR A 103 -3.72 5.54 18.11
CA THR A 103 -4.89 5.20 18.91
C THR A 103 -5.00 3.68 19.03
N LYS A 104 -5.95 3.21 19.84
CA LYS A 104 -6.23 1.77 19.95
C LYS A 104 -6.60 1.14 18.60
N ASN A 105 -7.25 1.90 17.72
CA ASN A 105 -7.75 1.41 16.44
C ASN A 105 -6.78 1.72 15.27
N TRP A 106 -5.86 2.68 15.45
CA TRP A 106 -4.89 3.09 14.44
C TRP A 106 -3.49 3.03 15.04
N THR A 107 -2.80 1.95 14.71
CA THR A 107 -1.40 1.74 15.14
C THR A 107 -0.45 2.60 14.30
N HIS A 108 0.84 2.58 14.63
CA HIS A 108 1.85 3.30 13.84
C HIS A 108 1.94 2.83 12.37
N ALA A 109 1.36 1.66 12.04
CA ALA A 109 1.31 1.17 10.66
C ALA A 109 0.57 2.12 9.71
N ILE A 110 -0.31 3.00 10.20
CA ILE A 110 -0.94 4.03 9.35
C ILE A 110 0.07 4.97 8.71
N TYR A 111 1.25 5.13 9.30
CA TYR A 111 2.31 5.98 8.78
C TYR A 111 3.21 5.28 7.75
N PHE A 112 3.10 3.94 7.61
CA PHE A 112 3.89 3.20 6.62
C PHE A 112 3.59 3.64 5.19
N ARG A 113 2.39 4.19 4.93
CA ARG A 113 2.02 4.78 3.64
C ARG A 113 2.94 5.92 3.20
N PHE A 114 3.48 6.69 4.13
CA PHE A 114 4.45 7.74 3.81
C PHE A 114 5.82 7.15 3.46
N VAL A 115 6.23 6.09 4.16
CA VAL A 115 7.46 5.34 3.83
C VAL A 115 7.33 4.69 2.46
N ILE A 116 6.15 4.14 2.13
CA ILE A 116 5.84 3.55 0.82
C ILE A 116 5.94 4.61 -0.28
N ALA A 117 5.35 5.78 -0.08
CA ALA A 117 5.39 6.87 -1.05
C ALA A 117 6.83 7.30 -1.36
N ASP A 118 7.66 7.51 -0.33
CA ASP A 118 9.08 7.86 -0.50
C ASP A 118 9.89 6.71 -1.14
N TYR A 119 9.60 5.46 -0.76
CA TYR A 119 10.29 4.29 -1.31
C TYR A 119 10.07 4.16 -2.82
N PHE A 120 8.82 4.35 -3.28
CA PHE A 120 8.50 4.21 -4.71
C PHE A 120 8.80 5.46 -5.52
N PHE A 121 9.04 6.58 -4.88
CA PHE A 121 9.41 7.80 -5.56
C PHE A 121 10.64 7.56 -6.46
N ASN A 122 10.50 7.78 -7.76
CA ASN A 122 11.51 7.48 -8.79
C ASN A 122 11.85 5.98 -9.01
N LYS A 123 11.16 5.02 -8.36
CA LYS A 123 11.41 3.59 -8.58
C LYS A 123 10.33 2.91 -9.41
N ALA A 124 9.11 3.43 -9.38
CA ALA A 124 8.01 2.93 -10.18
C ALA A 124 7.25 4.08 -10.83
N PRO A 125 6.74 3.91 -12.07
CA PRO A 125 5.96 4.95 -12.74
C PRO A 125 4.62 5.19 -12.05
N LYS A 126 4.09 4.18 -11.38
CA LYS A 126 2.89 4.24 -10.54
C LYS A 126 2.89 3.10 -9.53
N VAL A 127 2.21 3.28 -8.43
CA VAL A 127 1.97 2.27 -7.41
C VAL A 127 0.52 2.40 -6.94
N LEU A 128 -0.16 1.28 -6.72
CA LEU A 128 -1.46 1.23 -6.09
C LEU A 128 -1.29 0.95 -4.60
N TYR A 129 -1.68 1.89 -3.74
CA TYR A 129 -1.73 1.65 -2.30
C TYR A 129 -3.09 1.11 -1.90
N LEU A 130 -3.10 0.07 -1.05
CA LEU A 130 -4.30 -0.50 -0.47
C LEU A 130 -4.12 -0.70 1.04
N ASP A 131 -5.17 -0.41 1.81
CA ASP A 131 -5.26 -0.88 3.18
C ASP A 131 -5.46 -2.41 3.22
N ALA A 132 -4.95 -3.06 4.27
CA ALA A 132 -4.89 -4.53 4.36
C ALA A 132 -6.26 -5.21 4.54
N ASP A 133 -7.32 -4.45 4.73
CA ASP A 133 -8.71 -4.92 4.92
C ASP A 133 -9.59 -4.75 3.67
N ILE A 134 -8.99 -4.42 2.53
CA ILE A 134 -9.70 -4.28 1.25
C ILE A 134 -9.83 -5.65 0.57
N ILE A 135 -11.02 -5.96 0.07
CA ILE A 135 -11.32 -7.16 -0.72
C ILE A 135 -11.67 -6.78 -2.16
N CYS A 136 -10.91 -7.32 -3.11
CA CYS A 136 -11.17 -7.17 -4.53
C CYS A 136 -12.32 -8.07 -4.97
N GLN A 137 -13.27 -7.52 -5.73
CA GLN A 137 -14.44 -8.24 -6.24
C GLN A 137 -14.56 -8.23 -7.77
N GLY A 138 -13.51 -7.80 -8.47
CA GLY A 138 -13.52 -7.69 -9.92
C GLY A 138 -12.15 -7.40 -10.50
N THR A 139 -12.12 -7.12 -11.81
CA THR A 139 -10.86 -6.79 -12.49
C THR A 139 -10.35 -5.41 -12.08
N ILE A 140 -9.02 -5.31 -11.95
CA ILE A 140 -8.29 -4.05 -11.77
C ILE A 140 -7.58 -3.62 -13.07
N GLU A 141 -7.89 -4.25 -14.21
CA GLU A 141 -7.29 -3.93 -15.51
C GLU A 141 -7.35 -2.43 -15.87
N PRO A 142 -8.44 -1.69 -15.56
CA PRO A 142 -8.47 -0.24 -15.80
C PRO A 142 -7.36 0.52 -15.05
N LEU A 143 -6.98 0.07 -13.84
CA LEU A 143 -5.88 0.67 -13.06
C LEU A 143 -4.51 0.29 -13.64
N ILE A 144 -4.36 -0.95 -14.14
CA ILE A 144 -3.14 -1.41 -14.81
C ILE A 144 -2.86 -0.54 -16.03
N ASN A 145 -3.89 -0.25 -16.83
CA ASN A 145 -3.79 0.50 -18.08
C ASN A 145 -3.88 2.02 -17.90
N TYR A 146 -4.17 2.50 -16.70
CA TYR A 146 -4.29 3.93 -16.46
C TYR A 146 -2.95 4.65 -16.57
N THR A 147 -2.96 5.79 -17.27
CA THR A 147 -1.80 6.67 -17.41
C THR A 147 -2.11 8.01 -16.77
N PHE A 148 -1.26 8.44 -15.84
CA PHE A 148 -1.38 9.73 -15.22
C PHE A 148 -1.06 10.85 -16.23
N SER A 149 -1.79 11.97 -16.14
CA SER A 149 -1.39 13.22 -16.81
C SER A 149 -0.19 13.83 -16.10
N GLU A 150 0.53 14.72 -16.79
CA GLU A 150 1.73 15.40 -16.24
C GLU A 150 1.49 16.13 -14.91
N HIS A 151 0.23 16.49 -14.63
CA HIS A 151 -0.14 17.25 -13.43
C HIS A 151 -0.85 16.41 -12.36
N THR A 152 -1.08 15.12 -12.62
CA THR A 152 -1.76 14.24 -11.68
C THR A 152 -0.73 13.44 -10.88
N VAL A 153 -0.67 13.66 -9.57
CA VAL A 153 0.27 12.96 -8.68
C VAL A 153 -0.39 11.81 -7.93
N ALA A 154 -1.70 11.82 -7.77
CA ALA A 154 -2.45 10.74 -7.14
C ALA A 154 -3.90 10.72 -7.59
N MET A 155 -4.52 9.54 -7.58
CA MET A 155 -5.95 9.33 -7.64
C MET A 155 -6.42 8.76 -6.31
N VAL A 156 -7.59 9.18 -5.86
CA VAL A 156 -8.18 8.75 -4.59
C VAL A 156 -9.65 8.43 -4.79
N VAL A 157 -10.17 7.51 -3.97
CA VAL A 157 -11.62 7.25 -3.91
C VAL A 157 -12.29 8.31 -3.05
N THR A 158 -13.22 9.05 -3.64
CA THR A 158 -13.99 10.04 -2.89
C THR A 158 -15.18 9.37 -2.19
N GLU A 159 -15.41 9.73 -0.93
CA GLU A 159 -16.57 9.30 -0.16
C GLU A 159 -17.70 10.35 -0.13
N GLY A 160 -17.65 11.34 -1.03
CA GLY A 160 -18.57 12.43 -1.08
C GLY A 160 -18.35 13.48 0.02
N GLN A 161 -19.24 14.48 0.07
CA GLN A 161 -19.20 15.49 1.14
C GLN A 161 -19.80 14.92 2.43
N LYS A 162 -19.03 15.02 3.50
CA LYS A 162 -19.50 14.67 4.85
C LYS A 162 -19.49 15.93 5.70
N ASP A 163 -20.66 16.35 6.20
CA ASP A 163 -20.83 17.57 6.99
C ASP A 163 -19.91 17.62 8.21
N TRP A 164 -19.63 16.46 8.83
CA TRP A 164 -18.72 16.39 9.95
C TRP A 164 -17.28 16.74 9.54
N TRP A 165 -16.88 16.43 8.31
CA TRP A 165 -15.53 16.71 7.81
C TRP A 165 -15.30 18.21 7.65
N ALA A 166 -16.25 18.92 7.05
CA ALA A 166 -16.18 20.38 6.91
C ALA A 166 -16.05 21.07 8.27
N LYS A 167 -16.83 20.63 9.27
CA LYS A 167 -16.74 21.13 10.65
C LYS A 167 -15.38 20.83 11.28
N ARG A 168 -14.85 19.62 11.07
CA ARG A 168 -13.55 19.20 11.61
C ARG A 168 -12.41 19.98 10.99
N ALA A 169 -12.41 20.12 9.66
CA ALA A 169 -11.40 20.89 8.93
C ALA A 169 -11.36 22.35 9.41
N HIS A 170 -12.53 22.98 9.56
CA HIS A 170 -12.62 24.31 10.10
C HIS A 170 -12.04 24.42 11.52
N SER A 171 -12.33 23.43 12.40
CA SER A 171 -11.78 23.40 13.78
C SER A 171 -10.26 23.23 13.82
N LEU A 172 -9.66 22.68 12.78
CA LEU A 172 -8.21 22.50 12.63
C LEU A 172 -7.53 23.67 11.91
N GLY A 173 -8.29 24.74 11.56
CA GLY A 173 -7.76 25.90 10.83
C GLY A 173 -7.42 25.61 9.37
N VAL A 174 -7.90 24.49 8.81
CA VAL A 174 -7.68 24.13 7.42
C VAL A 174 -8.75 24.79 6.57
N ALA A 175 -8.39 25.88 5.88
CA ALA A 175 -9.29 26.58 4.96
C ALA A 175 -9.30 25.90 3.58
N GLY A 176 -10.44 25.94 2.90
CA GLY A 176 -10.52 25.62 1.47
C GLY A 176 -10.65 24.15 1.11
N ILE A 177 -11.01 23.27 2.02
CA ILE A 177 -11.37 21.88 1.68
C ILE A 177 -12.76 21.85 1.05
N ALA A 178 -12.82 22.33 -0.20
CA ALA A 178 -14.05 22.30 -1.00
C ALA A 178 -14.33 20.93 -1.63
N ASN A 179 -13.35 20.04 -1.65
CA ASN A 179 -13.35 18.86 -2.53
C ASN A 179 -13.80 17.55 -1.84
N GLY A 180 -14.43 17.65 -0.68
CA GLY A 180 -14.97 16.51 0.01
C GLY A 180 -13.92 15.66 0.74
N TYR A 181 -14.39 14.59 1.34
CA TYR A 181 -13.58 13.60 2.04
C TYR A 181 -13.21 12.47 1.08
N PHE A 182 -11.99 11.97 1.16
CA PHE A 182 -11.55 10.81 0.38
C PHE A 182 -11.08 9.69 1.30
N ASN A 183 -11.24 8.47 0.81
CA ASN A 183 -10.74 7.28 1.49
C ASN A 183 -9.23 7.16 1.27
N SER A 184 -8.46 7.14 2.34
CA SER A 184 -7.00 7.03 2.28
C SER A 184 -6.50 5.58 2.26
N GLY A 185 -7.40 4.60 2.20
CA GLY A 185 -7.06 3.17 2.10
C GLY A 185 -6.96 2.66 0.67
N PHE A 186 -7.22 3.53 -0.31
CA PHE A 186 -7.13 3.22 -1.74
C PHE A 186 -6.66 4.46 -2.52
N TYR A 187 -5.43 4.44 -3.04
CA TYR A 187 -4.85 5.47 -3.92
C TYR A 187 -3.63 4.98 -4.70
#